data_a8ccc0f6f4a2dc5f3216d35fe57def65
#
_entry.id   a8ccc0f6f4a2dc5f3216d35fe57def65
#
_cell.length_a   1.000
_cell.length_b   1.000
_cell.length_c   1.000
_cell.angle_alpha   90.00
_cell.angle_beta   90.00
_cell.angle_gamma   90.00
#
_symmetry.space_group_name_H-M   'P 1'
#
loop_
_entity.id
_entity.type
_entity.pdbx_description
1 polymer ?
#
loop_
_entity_poly.entity_id
_entity_poly.type
_entity_poly.pdbx_seq_one_letter_code
_entity_poly.pdbx_strand_id
1 'polypeptide(L)'
;MTRFLLSLDRAVDTVFAVISNGNRGETFVPKVPAAKIVDVAKALMGEKDLPIEFTGIRPGEKVHEIMISEEECFRTAERDGYYVILPVLPELREEKDFTPALAVEYSSKDKNVSVDELKVLLGDANEEIARFLSNGN
;
A
#
# COMPACT_ATOMS: atom_id res chain seq x y z
N MET A 1 15.14 -0.50 3.18
CA MET A 1 13.97 -1.27 2.73
C MET A 1 12.71 -0.56 3.17
N THR A 2 11.75 -0.39 2.26
CA THR A 2 10.44 0.22 2.54
C THR A 2 9.32 -0.73 2.11
N ARG A 3 8.15 -0.60 2.74
CA ARG A 3 6.94 -1.39 2.40
C ARG A 3 5.73 -0.48 2.47
N PHE A 4 4.75 -0.77 1.63
CA PHE A 4 3.42 -0.21 1.77
C PHE A 4 2.69 -0.85 2.96
N LEU A 5 1.89 -0.05 3.64
CA LEU A 5 1.10 -0.49 4.80
C LEU A 5 -0.38 -0.46 4.43
N LEU A 6 -1.02 -1.61 4.53
CA LEU A 6 -2.43 -1.80 4.19
C LEU A 6 -3.09 -2.62 5.30
N SER A 7 -4.11 -2.06 5.95
CA SER A 7 -4.94 -2.81 6.90
C SER A 7 -5.85 -3.80 6.15
N LEU A 8 -6.30 -4.83 6.86
CA LEU A 8 -7.22 -5.83 6.30
C LEU A 8 -8.54 -5.18 5.85
N ASP A 9 -9.10 -4.29 6.67
CA ASP A 9 -10.34 -3.56 6.34
C ASP A 9 -10.18 -2.76 5.05
N ARG A 10 -9.08 -2.02 4.90
CA ARG A 10 -8.78 -1.27 3.68
C ARG A 10 -8.60 -2.16 2.46
N ALA A 11 -8.04 -3.37 2.65
CA ALA A 11 -7.94 -4.35 1.57
C ALA A 11 -9.33 -4.84 1.13
N VAL A 12 -10.22 -5.12 2.09
CA VAL A 12 -11.61 -5.52 1.84
C VAL A 12 -12.39 -4.38 1.16
N ASP A 13 -12.27 -3.14 1.64
CA ASP A 13 -12.88 -1.97 1.01
C ASP A 13 -12.44 -1.81 -0.45
N THR A 14 -11.16 -2.09 -0.75
CA THR A 14 -10.66 -2.05 -2.14
C THR A 14 -11.39 -3.08 -3.01
N VAL A 15 -11.64 -4.29 -2.51
CA VAL A 15 -12.39 -5.32 -3.23
C VAL A 15 -13.83 -4.86 -3.51
N PHE A 16 -14.51 -4.29 -2.51
CA PHE A 16 -15.87 -3.76 -2.68
C PHE A 16 -15.90 -2.57 -3.65
N ALA A 17 -14.90 -1.69 -3.62
CA ALA A 17 -14.79 -0.59 -4.57
C ALA A 17 -14.68 -1.10 -6.01
N VAL A 18 -13.87 -2.14 -6.25
CA VAL A 18 -13.73 -2.77 -7.58
C VAL A 18 -15.05 -3.40 -8.03
N ILE A 19 -15.75 -4.12 -7.15
CA ILE A 19 -17.02 -4.76 -7.49
C ILE A 19 -18.08 -3.71 -7.88
N SER A 20 -18.09 -2.57 -7.18
CA SER A 20 -19.10 -1.52 -7.37
C SER A 20 -18.80 -0.60 -8.55
N ASN A 21 -17.53 -0.25 -8.79
CA ASN A 21 -17.14 0.85 -9.67
C ASN A 21 -16.10 0.43 -10.75
N GLY A 22 -15.67 -0.83 -10.75
CA GLY A 22 -14.64 -1.30 -11.67
C GLY A 22 -15.19 -1.65 -13.04
N ASN A 23 -14.49 -1.23 -14.09
CA ASN A 23 -14.77 -1.62 -15.45
C ASN A 23 -13.88 -2.77 -15.89
N ARG A 24 -14.26 -3.46 -16.96
CA ARG A 24 -13.53 -4.60 -17.48
C ARG A 24 -12.09 -4.26 -17.84
N GLY A 25 -11.13 -4.98 -17.25
CA GLY A 25 -9.70 -4.83 -17.52
C GLY A 25 -9.01 -3.70 -16.77
N GLU A 26 -9.72 -3.01 -15.87
CA GLU A 26 -9.13 -2.04 -14.94
C GLU A 26 -8.47 -2.72 -13.75
N THR A 27 -7.41 -2.10 -13.22
CA THR A 27 -6.75 -2.53 -11.98
C THR A 27 -6.78 -1.39 -10.97
N PHE A 28 -7.44 -1.59 -9.84
CA PHE A 28 -7.51 -0.62 -8.75
C PHE A 28 -6.30 -0.77 -7.83
N VAL A 29 -5.63 0.32 -7.57
CA VAL A 29 -4.48 0.39 -6.67
C VAL A 29 -4.80 1.38 -5.56
N PRO A 30 -4.91 0.93 -4.29
CA PRO A 30 -5.23 1.80 -3.18
C PRO A 30 -4.07 2.77 -2.90
N LYS A 31 -4.40 4.00 -2.57
CA LYS A 31 -3.43 4.98 -2.09
C LYS A 31 -3.15 4.73 -0.62
N VAL A 32 -2.04 4.08 -0.33
CA VAL A 32 -1.67 3.66 1.01
C VAL A 32 -0.32 4.26 1.44
N PRO A 33 -0.13 4.49 2.74
CA PRO A 33 1.15 4.95 3.26
C PRO A 33 2.23 3.88 3.08
N ALA A 34 3.47 4.33 3.04
CA ALA A 34 4.65 3.48 3.07
C ALA A 34 5.53 3.83 4.25
N ALA A 35 6.36 2.89 4.70
CA ALA A 35 7.30 3.12 5.77
C ALA A 35 8.61 2.33 5.59
N LYS A 36 9.65 2.82 6.23
CA LYS A 36 10.88 2.06 6.42
C LYS A 36 10.63 0.94 7.42
N ILE A 37 11.04 -0.27 7.10
CA ILE A 37 10.82 -1.44 7.98
C ILE A 37 11.48 -1.24 9.35
N VAL A 38 12.60 -0.54 9.43
CA VAL A 38 13.23 -0.19 10.72
C VAL A 38 12.33 0.72 11.57
N ASP A 39 11.63 1.67 10.94
CA ASP A 39 10.73 2.58 11.65
C ASP A 39 9.46 1.86 12.10
N VAL A 40 8.96 0.90 11.31
CA VAL A 40 7.87 -0.02 11.73
C VAL A 40 8.30 -0.83 12.95
N ALA A 41 9.50 -1.42 12.92
CA ALA A 41 10.03 -2.18 14.06
C ALA A 41 10.11 -1.30 15.32
N LYS A 42 10.65 -0.07 15.21
CA LYS A 42 10.72 0.88 16.33
C LYS A 42 9.33 1.25 16.87
N ALA A 43 8.37 1.50 15.99
CA ALA A 43 7.00 1.83 16.40
C ALA A 43 6.34 0.67 17.16
N LEU A 44 6.56 -0.58 16.73
CA LEU A 44 6.06 -1.78 17.41
C LEU A 44 6.77 -2.08 18.74
N MET A 45 8.07 -1.81 18.83
CA MET A 45 8.83 -1.99 20.07
C MET A 45 8.37 -0.99 21.16
N GLY A 46 7.92 0.20 20.75
CA GLY A 46 7.54 1.26 21.69
C GLY A 46 8.72 1.67 22.57
N GLU A 47 8.54 1.59 23.89
CA GLU A 47 9.58 1.92 24.89
C GLU A 47 10.52 0.75 25.23
N LYS A 48 10.31 -0.42 24.61
CA LYS A 48 11.15 -1.59 24.86
C LYS A 48 12.49 -1.42 24.16
N ASP A 49 13.58 -1.54 24.91
CA ASP A 49 14.95 -1.55 24.38
C ASP A 49 15.30 -2.95 23.87
N LEU A 50 14.88 -3.24 22.63
CA LEU A 50 15.17 -4.52 21.97
C LEU A 50 16.21 -4.30 20.87
N PRO A 51 17.23 -5.18 20.76
CA PRO A 51 18.22 -5.07 19.71
C PRO A 51 17.61 -5.35 18.33
N ILE A 52 17.97 -4.54 17.33
CA ILE A 52 17.62 -4.77 15.93
C ILE A 52 18.83 -5.37 15.23
N GLU A 53 18.69 -6.58 14.71
CA GLU A 53 19.71 -7.25 13.93
C GLU A 53 19.43 -7.10 12.43
N PHE A 54 20.46 -6.70 11.67
CA PHE A 54 20.39 -6.57 10.21
C PHE A 54 20.97 -7.81 9.54
N THR A 55 20.11 -8.66 8.99
CA THR A 55 20.53 -9.93 8.36
C THR A 55 20.88 -9.81 6.87
N GLY A 56 20.74 -8.59 6.30
CA GLY A 56 20.92 -8.33 4.88
C GLY A 56 19.66 -8.63 4.05
N ILE A 57 19.80 -8.53 2.73
CA ILE A 57 18.71 -8.77 1.78
C ILE A 57 18.71 -10.24 1.40
N ARG A 58 17.55 -10.89 1.46
CA ARG A 58 17.37 -12.27 1.02
C ARG A 58 17.20 -12.34 -0.50
N PRO A 59 17.55 -13.46 -1.16
CA PRO A 59 17.27 -13.66 -2.56
C PRO A 59 15.78 -13.46 -2.88
N GLY A 60 15.49 -12.62 -3.88
CA GLY A 60 14.12 -12.29 -4.29
C GLY A 60 13.45 -11.15 -3.51
N GLU A 61 14.06 -10.62 -2.45
CA GLU A 61 13.55 -9.43 -1.77
C GLU A 61 13.86 -8.16 -2.56
N LYS A 62 12.88 -7.25 -2.59
CA LYS A 62 13.05 -5.90 -3.14
C LYS A 62 13.36 -4.91 -2.02
N VAL A 63 14.23 -3.93 -2.30
CA VAL A 63 14.50 -2.81 -1.37
C VAL A 63 13.26 -1.94 -1.23
N HIS A 64 12.56 -1.68 -2.35
CA HIS A 64 11.33 -0.92 -2.44
C HIS A 64 10.29 -1.70 -3.23
N GLU A 65 9.02 -1.55 -2.88
CA GLU A 65 7.91 -2.13 -3.64
C GLU A 65 7.36 -1.10 -4.62
N ILE A 66 6.96 -1.58 -5.79
CA ILE A 66 6.33 -0.78 -6.83
C ILE A 66 4.93 -1.34 -7.04
N MET A 67 3.89 -0.51 -6.89
CA MET A 67 2.50 -0.86 -7.17
C MET A 67 2.06 -0.47 -8.56
N ILE A 68 2.62 0.63 -9.11
CA ILE A 68 2.37 1.09 -10.47
C ILE A 68 3.73 1.36 -11.10
N SER A 69 4.03 0.65 -12.16
CA SER A 69 5.29 0.79 -12.87
C SER A 69 5.34 2.08 -13.69
N GLU A 70 6.52 2.45 -14.16
CA GLU A 70 6.72 3.64 -14.99
C GLU A 70 5.88 3.56 -16.28
N GLU A 71 5.78 2.37 -16.92
CA GLU A 71 4.96 2.17 -18.12
C GLU A 71 3.46 2.24 -17.83
N GLU A 72 3.03 1.94 -16.61
CA GLU A 72 1.62 1.99 -16.22
C GLU A 72 1.16 3.39 -15.86
N CYS A 73 2.07 4.29 -15.44
CA CYS A 73 1.74 5.67 -15.09
C CYS A 73 0.97 6.39 -16.20
N PHE A 74 1.36 6.20 -17.47
CA PHE A 74 0.76 6.86 -18.62
C PHE A 74 -0.70 6.45 -18.89
N ARG A 75 -1.16 5.36 -18.26
CA ARG A 75 -2.53 4.86 -18.37
C ARG A 75 -3.19 4.72 -17.00
N THR A 76 -2.70 5.45 -16.00
CA THR A 76 -3.26 5.47 -14.66
C THR A 76 -4.05 6.73 -14.44
N ALA A 77 -5.36 6.57 -14.18
CA ALA A 77 -6.27 7.62 -13.76
C ALA A 77 -6.43 7.64 -12.24
N GLU A 78 -7.07 8.68 -11.71
CA GLU A 78 -7.52 8.76 -10.32
C GLU A 78 -9.04 8.73 -10.28
N ARG A 79 -9.61 7.81 -9.48
CA ARG A 79 -11.06 7.67 -9.30
C ARG A 79 -11.35 7.26 -7.85
N ASP A 80 -12.24 7.99 -7.18
CA ASP A 80 -12.75 7.66 -5.84
C ASP A 80 -11.67 7.34 -4.78
N GLY A 81 -10.53 8.04 -4.85
CA GLY A 81 -9.43 7.84 -3.91
C GLY A 81 -8.50 6.67 -4.25
N TYR A 82 -8.69 6.03 -5.40
CA TYR A 82 -7.83 4.98 -5.94
C TYR A 82 -7.05 5.48 -7.15
N TYR A 83 -5.90 4.89 -7.41
CA TYR A 83 -5.31 4.87 -8.74
C TYR A 83 -5.94 3.73 -9.52
N VAL A 84 -6.37 4.00 -10.74
CA VAL A 84 -6.98 3.02 -11.63
C VAL A 84 -6.12 2.88 -12.88
N ILE A 85 -5.47 1.74 -13.03
CA ILE A 85 -4.70 1.43 -14.23
C ILE A 85 -5.70 0.99 -15.29
N LEU A 86 -5.78 1.78 -16.37
CA LEU A 86 -6.69 1.50 -17.49
C LEU A 86 -6.18 0.34 -18.35
N PRO A 87 -7.08 -0.37 -19.04
CA PRO A 87 -6.72 -1.48 -19.92
C PRO A 87 -5.68 -1.07 -20.97
N VAL A 88 -4.79 -2.01 -21.34
CA VAL A 88 -3.84 -1.81 -22.46
C VAL A 88 -4.61 -1.67 -23.77
N LEU A 89 -5.65 -2.47 -23.96
CA LEU A 89 -6.49 -2.47 -25.16
C LEU A 89 -7.42 -1.26 -25.19
N PRO A 90 -7.30 -0.37 -26.17
CA PRO A 90 -8.12 0.87 -26.23
C PRO A 90 -9.62 0.60 -26.32
N GLU A 91 -10.03 -0.52 -26.93
CA GLU A 91 -11.43 -0.92 -27.06
C GLU A 91 -12.11 -1.30 -25.73
N LEU A 92 -11.34 -1.54 -24.69
CA LEU A 92 -11.83 -1.82 -23.34
C LEU A 92 -11.91 -0.56 -22.47
N ARG A 93 -11.44 0.59 -22.98
CA ARG A 93 -11.47 1.85 -22.24
C ARG A 93 -12.81 2.53 -22.47
N GLU A 94 -13.54 2.79 -21.40
CA GLU A 94 -14.75 3.61 -21.47
C GLU A 94 -14.41 5.10 -21.62
N GLU A 95 -13.39 5.55 -20.88
CA GLU A 95 -12.83 6.91 -20.97
C GLU A 95 -11.71 6.94 -22.00
N LYS A 96 -11.91 7.70 -23.08
CA LYS A 96 -10.90 7.91 -24.13
C LYS A 96 -9.96 9.06 -23.82
N ASP A 97 -10.48 10.08 -23.13
CA ASP A 97 -9.73 11.28 -22.76
C ASP A 97 -9.60 11.35 -21.25
N PHE A 98 -8.40 11.10 -20.73
CA PHE A 98 -8.06 11.24 -19.32
C PHE A 98 -6.67 11.88 -19.16
N THR A 99 -6.45 12.52 -18.03
CA THR A 99 -5.12 13.02 -17.66
C THR A 99 -4.47 11.99 -16.74
N PRO A 100 -3.24 11.53 -17.05
CA PRO A 100 -2.52 10.62 -16.16
C PRO A 100 -2.38 11.21 -14.75
N ALA A 101 -2.72 10.42 -13.75
CA ALA A 101 -2.66 10.82 -12.34
C ALA A 101 -1.25 10.78 -11.77
N LEU A 102 -0.33 10.09 -12.45
CA LEU A 102 1.05 9.90 -12.03
C LEU A 102 2.01 10.29 -13.14
N ALA A 103 3.07 11.00 -12.79
CA ALA A 103 4.17 11.32 -13.69
C ALA A 103 5.35 10.34 -13.56
N VAL A 104 5.42 9.60 -12.46
CA VAL A 104 6.47 8.63 -12.10
C VAL A 104 5.83 7.42 -11.44
N GLU A 105 6.57 6.33 -11.33
CA GLU A 105 6.13 5.10 -10.66
C GLU A 105 5.56 5.35 -9.25
N TYR A 106 4.58 4.55 -8.84
CA TYR A 106 4.08 4.56 -7.47
C TYR A 106 4.86 3.55 -6.64
N SER A 107 5.85 4.07 -5.94
CA SER A 107 6.82 3.28 -5.17
C SER A 107 6.71 3.55 -3.68
N SER A 108 6.98 2.53 -2.87
CA SER A 108 7.07 2.67 -1.41
C SER A 108 8.24 3.55 -0.96
N LYS A 109 9.15 3.90 -1.87
CA LYS A 109 10.29 4.79 -1.62
C LYS A 109 9.85 6.21 -1.29
N ASP A 110 8.79 6.71 -1.93
CA ASP A 110 8.53 8.15 -2.06
C ASP A 110 7.55 8.71 -1.01
N LYS A 111 6.78 7.87 -0.32
CA LYS A 111 5.75 8.30 0.64
C LYS A 111 5.90 7.63 2.01
N ASN A 112 7.05 7.84 2.65
CA ASN A 112 7.26 7.30 3.97
C ASN A 112 6.60 8.17 5.04
N VAL A 113 5.76 7.56 5.86
CA VAL A 113 5.17 8.17 7.04
C VAL A 113 6.19 8.24 8.18
N SER A 114 6.01 9.19 9.08
CA SER A 114 6.83 9.35 10.28
C SER A 114 6.58 8.23 11.31
N VAL A 115 7.48 8.09 12.28
CA VAL A 115 7.33 7.09 13.37
C VAL A 115 6.07 7.38 14.20
N ASP A 116 5.69 8.64 14.39
CA ASP A 116 4.51 8.99 15.17
C ASP A 116 3.22 8.66 14.41
N GLU A 117 3.17 8.90 13.11
CA GLU A 117 2.06 8.43 12.25
C GLU A 117 1.98 6.90 12.23
N LEU A 118 3.13 6.21 12.23
CA LEU A 118 3.17 4.75 12.34
C LEU A 118 2.57 4.24 13.65
N LYS A 119 2.85 4.88 14.78
CA LYS A 119 2.26 4.51 16.07
C LYS A 119 0.73 4.61 16.05
N VAL A 120 0.19 5.62 15.38
CA VAL A 120 -1.26 5.76 15.20
C VAL A 120 -1.81 4.65 14.32
N LEU A 121 -1.21 4.43 13.15
CA LEU A 121 -1.63 3.38 12.20
C LEU A 121 -1.53 1.97 12.78
N LEU A 122 -0.51 1.70 13.62
CA LEU A 122 -0.27 0.40 14.25
C LEU A 122 -1.01 0.27 15.58
N GLY A 123 -1.47 1.37 16.19
CA GLY A 123 -2.24 1.38 17.43
C GLY A 123 -3.50 0.53 17.28
N ASP A 124 -4.25 0.78 16.23
CA ASP A 124 -5.46 0.01 15.90
C ASP A 124 -5.14 -1.47 15.66
N ALA A 125 -4.05 -1.77 14.93
CA ALA A 125 -3.63 -3.14 14.68
C ALA A 125 -3.15 -3.88 15.96
N ASN A 126 -2.50 -3.18 16.89
CA ASN A 126 -2.08 -3.77 18.17
C ASN A 126 -3.28 -4.11 19.06
N GLU A 127 -4.34 -3.30 19.08
CA GLU A 127 -5.57 -3.61 19.79
C GLU A 127 -6.30 -4.82 19.19
N GLU A 128 -6.31 -4.93 17.86
CA GLU A 128 -6.91 -6.05 17.15
C GLU A 128 -6.16 -7.36 17.41
N ILE A 129 -4.82 -7.34 17.36
CA ILE A 129 -3.96 -8.47 17.72
C ILE A 129 -4.17 -8.86 19.19
N ALA A 130 -4.24 -7.90 20.10
CA ALA A 130 -4.48 -8.15 21.52
C ALA A 130 -5.85 -8.79 21.76
N ARG A 131 -6.90 -8.35 21.06
CA ARG A 131 -8.26 -8.96 21.11
C ARG A 131 -8.25 -10.39 20.56
N PHE A 132 -7.55 -10.63 19.45
CA PHE A 132 -7.43 -11.98 18.87
C PHE A 132 -6.73 -12.95 19.81
N LEU A 133 -5.62 -12.52 20.42
CA LEU A 133 -4.87 -13.34 21.38
C LEU A 133 -5.64 -13.58 22.69
N SER A 134 -6.50 -12.64 23.12
CA SER A 134 -7.33 -12.79 24.32
C SER A 134 -8.55 -13.71 24.11
N ASN A 135 -9.05 -13.83 22.88
CA ASN A 135 -10.20 -14.68 22.53
C ASN A 135 -9.79 -16.10 22.11
N GLY A 136 -8.50 -16.41 22.04
CA GLY A 136 -7.95 -17.70 21.63
C GLY A 136 -7.60 -18.68 22.76
N ASN A 137 -8.07 -18.42 23.98
CA ASN A 137 -7.96 -19.32 25.15
C ASN A 137 -9.30 -19.90 25.52
#